data_bbfb2b8139f8686031fd8b371a9232cf
#
_entry.id   bbfb2b8139f8686031fd8b371a9232cf
#
_cell.length_a   1.000
_cell.length_b   1.000
_cell.length_c   1.000
_cell.angle_alpha   90.00
_cell.angle_beta   90.00
_cell.angle_gamma   90.00
#
_symmetry.space_group_name_H-M   'P 1'
#
loop_
_entity.id
_entity.type
_entity.pdbx_description
1 polymer ?
#
loop_
_entity_poly.entity_id
_entity_poly.type
_entity_poly.pdbx_seq_one_letter_code
_entity_poly.pdbx_strand_id
1 'polypeptide(L)'
;MRFVLALAALLAVTAAAQTTPRWHSDGPGDKTSTYRVDVKLVNVSVTVTDDRGAPVSTLKKEDFAVLEDGIEQNLAIFDRESALPLSIVLAIDASLSTRKDLKLEQDAAHAFAHSVLRSQDAMAVYQFSEIVDDLVPFTSDLRAIDRGIARVEVGSATALYDAIYLGAQSLIRRQGRKVLVVITDGGDTMSRVNYQGALREAQQADALIYSIIMVPIQASAGRNTGGEHALIQMSEDTGGKHYYADTPQEIDRAFRNISDELRTQYVLGYYPVRRLSASDFRRIQVKVTPPPDAGLPLPLHSRYRTGYYTSKAE
;
A
#
# COMPACT_ATOMS: atom_id res chain seq x y z
N MET A 1 -68.12 31.04 41.91
CA MET A 1 -69.23 30.36 42.50
C MET A 1 -69.06 28.87 42.50
N ARG A 2 -69.10 28.22 43.65
CA ARG A 2 -69.09 26.81 44.03
C ARG A 2 -67.69 26.12 44.01
N PHE A 3 -67.12 26.12 45.16
CA PHE A 3 -66.70 25.14 46.18
C PHE A 3 -67.06 23.68 45.87
N VAL A 4 -66.14 22.76 45.94
CA VAL A 4 -66.30 21.48 46.62
C VAL A 4 -64.90 21.01 47.12
N LEU A 5 -64.83 20.83 48.44
CA LEU A 5 -63.88 20.14 49.26
C LEU A 5 -64.00 18.58 49.04
N ALA A 6 -62.95 17.86 49.16
CA ALA A 6 -62.96 16.51 49.74
C ALA A 6 -61.49 16.06 49.92
N LEU A 7 -61.05 15.97 51.06
CA LEU A 7 -60.92 14.84 51.99
C LEU A 7 -59.65 14.04 51.84
N ALA A 8 -58.68 14.26 52.74
CA ALA A 8 -57.51 13.51 52.97
C ALA A 8 -57.79 12.11 53.55
N ALA A 9 -57.23 11.07 53.03
CA ALA A 9 -57.17 9.79 53.69
C ALA A 9 -55.67 9.36 53.86
N LEU A 10 -55.26 9.41 55.11
CA LEU A 10 -53.96 8.95 55.59
C LEU A 10 -53.98 7.42 55.71
N LEU A 11 -53.21 6.70 54.95
CA LEU A 11 -52.99 5.27 55.14
C LEU A 11 -51.50 5.07 55.53
N ALA A 12 -51.34 4.77 56.83
CA ALA A 12 -50.08 4.32 57.37
C ALA A 12 -49.79 2.88 56.93
N VAL A 13 -48.74 2.65 56.15
CA VAL A 13 -48.23 1.33 55.83
C VAL A 13 -47.01 1.06 56.70
N THR A 14 -47.15 0.09 57.62
CA THR A 14 -46.06 -0.43 58.45
C THR A 14 -45.05 -1.16 57.61
N ALA A 15 -43.79 -0.71 57.66
CA ALA A 15 -42.68 -1.38 57.02
C ALA A 15 -42.26 -2.59 57.86
N ALA A 16 -42.49 -3.79 57.35
CA ALA A 16 -41.89 -5.02 57.86
C ALA A 16 -40.47 -5.12 57.27
N ALA A 17 -39.46 -5.08 58.15
CA ALA A 17 -38.10 -5.32 57.79
C ALA A 17 -37.91 -6.78 57.39
N GLN A 18 -37.73 -7.05 56.10
CA GLN A 18 -37.29 -8.34 55.62
C GLN A 18 -35.74 -8.36 55.60
N THR A 19 -35.17 -9.14 56.55
CA THR A 19 -33.75 -9.49 56.56
C THR A 19 -33.47 -10.47 55.42
N THR A 20 -32.84 -10.02 54.36
CA THR A 20 -32.31 -10.88 53.32
C THR A 20 -31.05 -11.56 53.83
N PRO A 21 -30.84 -12.90 53.63
CA PRO A 21 -29.59 -13.55 53.99
C PRO A 21 -28.46 -13.04 53.09
N ARG A 22 -27.37 -12.55 53.70
CA ARG A 22 -26.12 -12.31 53.01
C ARG A 22 -25.49 -13.67 52.66
N TRP A 23 -25.52 -14.01 51.36
CA TRP A 23 -24.65 -15.06 50.84
C TRP A 23 -23.25 -14.46 50.65
N HIS A 24 -22.32 -14.88 51.52
CA HIS A 24 -20.89 -14.69 51.24
C HIS A 24 -20.50 -15.80 50.27
N SER A 25 -20.30 -15.45 49.00
CA SER A 25 -19.61 -16.29 48.06
C SER A 25 -18.14 -15.86 48.02
N ASP A 26 -17.36 -16.30 49.00
CA ASP A 26 -15.90 -16.35 48.87
C ASP A 26 -15.55 -17.62 48.10
N GLY A 27 -15.75 -17.54 46.76
CA GLY A 27 -15.12 -18.46 45.81
C GLY A 27 -13.97 -17.72 45.16
N PRO A 28 -12.80 -18.37 44.89
CA PRO A 28 -11.74 -17.77 44.14
C PRO A 28 -12.27 -17.42 42.74
N GLY A 29 -12.48 -16.15 42.50
CA GLY A 29 -12.91 -15.64 41.21
C GLY A 29 -11.88 -16.05 40.17
N ASP A 30 -12.29 -16.96 39.33
CA ASP A 30 -11.60 -17.30 38.10
C ASP A 30 -11.51 -16.02 37.25
N LYS A 31 -10.39 -15.29 37.42
CA LYS A 31 -10.05 -14.18 36.55
C LYS A 31 -9.66 -14.77 35.21
N THR A 32 -10.61 -15.16 34.41
CA THR A 32 -10.42 -15.39 32.98
C THR A 32 -9.99 -14.07 32.38
N SER A 33 -8.67 -13.83 32.42
CA SER A 33 -8.06 -12.73 31.67
C SER A 33 -8.27 -13.03 30.20
N THR A 34 -9.30 -12.44 29.61
CA THR A 34 -9.50 -12.48 28.17
C THR A 34 -8.40 -11.64 27.54
N TYR A 35 -7.29 -12.26 27.18
CA TYR A 35 -6.28 -11.61 26.35
C TYR A 35 -6.85 -11.46 24.95
N ARG A 36 -7.20 -10.25 24.54
CA ARG A 36 -7.39 -9.94 23.12
C ARG A 36 -6.01 -9.96 22.48
N VAL A 37 -5.73 -11.00 21.74
CA VAL A 37 -4.58 -11.05 20.86
C VAL A 37 -5.06 -10.49 19.52
N ASP A 38 -4.78 -9.24 19.27
CA ASP A 38 -4.94 -8.67 17.92
C ASP A 38 -3.89 -9.31 17.00
N VAL A 39 -4.31 -10.32 16.26
CA VAL A 39 -3.47 -10.96 15.25
C VAL A 39 -3.77 -10.29 13.93
N LYS A 40 -2.93 -9.33 13.55
CA LYS A 40 -3.06 -8.64 12.26
C LYS A 40 -2.59 -9.58 11.14
N LEU A 41 -3.46 -9.80 10.15
CA LEU A 41 -3.10 -10.50 8.92
C LEU A 41 -2.02 -9.71 8.16
N VAL A 42 -0.94 -10.37 7.81
CA VAL A 42 0.12 -9.83 6.97
C VAL A 42 -0.08 -10.31 5.54
N ASN A 43 -0.32 -9.39 4.62
CA ASN A 43 -0.44 -9.68 3.18
C ASN A 43 0.87 -9.38 2.48
N VAL A 44 1.28 -10.27 1.59
CA VAL A 44 2.47 -10.13 0.75
C VAL A 44 2.06 -10.30 -0.70
N SER A 45 2.17 -9.23 -1.48
CA SER A 45 2.04 -9.31 -2.94
C SER A 45 3.32 -9.87 -3.53
N VAL A 46 3.20 -10.91 -4.35
CA VAL A 46 4.35 -11.60 -4.95
C VAL A 46 4.18 -11.63 -6.47
N THR A 47 5.14 -11.07 -7.17
CA THR A 47 5.29 -11.23 -8.62
C THR A 47 6.25 -12.37 -8.87
N VAL A 48 5.87 -13.33 -9.72
CA VAL A 48 6.77 -14.39 -10.18
C VAL A 48 6.92 -14.28 -11.69
N THR A 49 8.16 -14.28 -12.16
CA THR A 49 8.50 -14.20 -13.59
C THR A 49 9.47 -15.31 -13.99
N ASP A 50 9.47 -15.64 -15.26
CA ASP A 50 10.52 -16.47 -15.88
C ASP A 50 11.78 -15.64 -16.17
N ASP A 51 12.82 -16.29 -16.72
CA ASP A 51 14.07 -15.64 -17.15
C ASP A 51 13.89 -14.54 -18.20
N ARG A 52 12.80 -14.57 -18.95
CA ARG A 52 12.48 -13.55 -19.95
C ARG A 52 11.69 -12.38 -19.35
N GLY A 53 11.37 -12.47 -18.04
CA GLY A 53 10.55 -11.49 -17.34
C GLY A 53 9.05 -11.63 -17.60
N ALA A 54 8.61 -12.72 -18.25
CA ALA A 54 7.20 -12.98 -18.44
C ALA A 54 6.54 -13.45 -17.14
N PRO A 55 5.35 -12.90 -16.76
CA PRO A 55 4.67 -13.31 -15.53
C PRO A 55 4.26 -14.79 -15.56
N VAL A 56 4.50 -15.48 -14.45
CA VAL A 56 4.06 -16.86 -14.23
C VAL A 56 2.87 -16.85 -13.26
N SER A 57 1.67 -17.12 -13.76
CA SER A 57 0.41 -17.06 -13.02
C SER A 57 -0.22 -18.42 -12.72
N THR A 58 0.50 -19.52 -12.98
CA THR A 58 -0.04 -20.90 -12.89
C THR A 58 0.34 -21.64 -11.60
N LEU A 59 1.16 -21.00 -10.73
CA LEU A 59 1.60 -21.58 -9.47
C LEU A 59 0.44 -21.77 -8.49
N LYS A 60 0.60 -22.74 -7.59
CA LYS A 60 -0.36 -23.09 -6.54
C LYS A 60 0.16 -22.68 -5.18
N LYS A 61 -0.69 -22.74 -4.16
CA LYS A 61 -0.33 -22.41 -2.77
C LYS A 61 0.87 -23.22 -2.28
N GLU A 62 0.93 -24.49 -2.65
CA GLU A 62 1.95 -25.46 -2.25
C GLU A 62 3.34 -25.14 -2.83
N ASP A 63 3.38 -24.32 -3.89
CA ASP A 63 4.64 -23.89 -4.53
C ASP A 63 5.32 -22.76 -3.77
N PHE A 64 4.67 -22.21 -2.74
CA PHE A 64 5.15 -21.08 -1.96
C PHE A 64 5.44 -21.45 -0.52
N ALA A 65 6.58 -20.99 -0.01
CA ALA A 65 6.88 -20.95 1.41
C ALA A 65 7.23 -19.50 1.81
N VAL A 66 6.58 -19.00 2.85
CA VAL A 66 6.82 -17.66 3.40
C VAL A 66 7.53 -17.80 4.74
N LEU A 67 8.63 -17.09 4.91
CA LEU A 67 9.37 -17.01 6.17
C LEU A 67 9.34 -15.58 6.68
N GLU A 68 9.06 -15.42 7.98
CA GLU A 68 9.21 -14.15 8.71
C GLU A 68 10.35 -14.29 9.72
N ASP A 69 11.36 -13.43 9.62
CA ASP A 69 12.60 -13.52 10.43
C ASP A 69 13.20 -14.93 10.45
N GLY A 70 13.14 -15.65 9.33
CA GLY A 70 13.63 -17.01 9.17
C GLY A 70 12.70 -18.12 9.68
N ILE A 71 11.53 -17.77 10.24
CA ILE A 71 10.52 -18.73 10.73
C ILE A 71 9.44 -18.90 9.68
N GLU A 72 9.20 -20.13 9.26
CA GLU A 72 8.15 -20.44 8.28
C GLU A 72 6.75 -20.14 8.83
N GLN A 73 5.91 -19.55 7.97
CA GLN A 73 4.56 -19.09 8.28
C GLN A 73 3.52 -19.92 7.53
N ASN A 74 2.42 -20.24 8.22
CA ASN A 74 1.30 -20.90 7.59
C ASN A 74 0.47 -19.91 6.78
N LEU A 75 0.35 -20.15 5.47
CA LEU A 75 -0.47 -19.33 4.59
C LEU A 75 -1.97 -19.54 4.90
N ALA A 76 -2.60 -18.48 5.40
CA ALA A 76 -4.05 -18.43 5.62
C ALA A 76 -4.80 -17.98 4.35
N ILE A 77 -4.17 -17.12 3.54
CA ILE A 77 -4.71 -16.63 2.28
C ILE A 77 -3.73 -16.96 1.16
N PHE A 78 -4.29 -17.46 0.06
CA PHE A 78 -3.62 -17.60 -1.22
C PHE A 78 -4.61 -17.19 -2.30
N ASP A 79 -4.29 -16.12 -3.02
CA ASP A 79 -5.12 -15.62 -4.11
C ASP A 79 -4.27 -15.39 -5.36
N ARG A 80 -4.86 -15.66 -6.51
CA ARG A 80 -4.29 -15.38 -7.83
C ARG A 80 -5.20 -14.38 -8.52
N GLU A 81 -4.63 -13.44 -9.25
CA GLU A 81 -5.40 -12.39 -9.91
C GLU A 81 -6.35 -11.69 -8.92
N SER A 82 -5.77 -11.14 -7.89
CA SER A 82 -6.52 -10.59 -6.76
C SER A 82 -7.76 -9.81 -7.22
N ALA A 83 -8.95 -10.28 -6.79
CA ALA A 83 -10.20 -9.55 -6.90
C ALA A 83 -10.23 -8.31 -5.99
N LEU A 84 -9.20 -8.13 -5.16
CA LEU A 84 -9.08 -6.96 -4.29
C LEU A 84 -8.94 -5.68 -5.12
N PRO A 85 -9.67 -4.62 -4.75
CA PRO A 85 -9.56 -3.34 -5.44
C PRO A 85 -8.14 -2.78 -5.35
N LEU A 86 -7.72 -2.08 -6.41
CA LEU A 86 -6.48 -1.31 -6.44
C LEU A 86 -6.75 0.11 -5.96
N SER A 87 -5.88 0.61 -5.10
CA SER A 87 -5.77 2.03 -4.79
C SER A 87 -4.40 2.51 -5.29
N ILE A 88 -4.41 3.38 -6.30
CA ILE A 88 -3.20 3.85 -6.99
C ILE A 88 -3.01 5.33 -6.70
N VAL A 89 -1.82 5.74 -6.27
CA VAL A 89 -1.36 7.12 -6.35
C VAL A 89 -0.44 7.22 -7.54
N LEU A 90 -0.78 8.09 -8.49
CA LEU A 90 0.07 8.44 -9.62
C LEU A 90 0.71 9.79 -9.31
N ALA A 91 2.01 9.79 -9.02
CA ALA A 91 2.81 10.97 -8.71
C ALA A 91 3.66 11.34 -9.93
N ILE A 92 3.43 12.53 -10.48
CA ILE A 92 4.07 13.06 -11.69
C ILE A 92 5.03 14.16 -11.27
N ASP A 93 6.30 14.00 -11.64
CA ASP A 93 7.32 15.02 -11.46
C ASP A 93 7.03 16.19 -12.43
N ALA A 94 6.84 17.37 -11.86
CA ALA A 94 6.60 18.59 -12.59
C ALA A 94 7.77 19.58 -12.43
N SER A 95 8.97 19.08 -12.15
CA SER A 95 10.17 19.91 -12.02
C SER A 95 10.60 20.50 -13.36
N LEU A 96 11.50 21.48 -13.31
CA LEU A 96 11.94 22.19 -14.51
C LEU A 96 12.65 21.27 -15.50
N SER A 97 13.31 20.22 -15.05
CA SER A 97 14.01 19.24 -15.89
C SER A 97 13.06 18.42 -16.76
N THR A 98 11.87 18.09 -16.27
CA THR A 98 10.85 17.30 -16.99
C THR A 98 10.04 18.12 -17.99
N ARG A 99 10.20 19.46 -18.02
CA ARG A 99 9.39 20.37 -18.83
C ARG A 99 9.25 19.97 -20.31
N LYS A 100 10.30 19.42 -20.90
CA LYS A 100 10.31 19.05 -22.33
C LYS A 100 9.43 17.83 -22.60
N ASP A 101 9.31 16.96 -21.62
CA ASP A 101 8.68 15.65 -21.74
C ASP A 101 7.29 15.62 -21.07
N LEU A 102 6.89 16.72 -20.39
CA LEU A 102 5.65 16.80 -19.62
C LEU A 102 4.40 16.39 -20.41
N LYS A 103 4.27 16.90 -21.66
CA LYS A 103 3.10 16.52 -22.48
C LYS A 103 3.06 15.04 -22.76
N LEU A 104 4.21 14.44 -22.94
CA LEU A 104 4.37 13.04 -23.20
C LEU A 104 4.04 12.20 -21.96
N GLU A 105 4.53 12.62 -20.79
CA GLU A 105 4.21 12.01 -19.51
C GLU A 105 2.70 12.06 -19.23
N GLN A 106 2.06 13.20 -19.51
CA GLN A 106 0.61 13.35 -19.40
C GLN A 106 -0.14 12.39 -20.31
N ASP A 107 0.24 12.27 -21.60
CA ASP A 107 -0.43 11.38 -22.55
C ASP A 107 -0.28 9.90 -22.13
N ALA A 108 0.91 9.51 -21.67
CA ALA A 108 1.16 8.17 -21.14
C ALA A 108 0.42 7.91 -19.83
N ALA A 109 0.34 8.90 -18.93
CA ALA A 109 -0.42 8.80 -17.68
C ALA A 109 -1.94 8.64 -17.94
N HIS A 110 -2.49 9.33 -18.94
CA HIS A 110 -3.86 9.12 -19.39
C HIS A 110 -4.09 7.68 -19.88
N ALA A 111 -3.22 7.21 -20.78
CA ALA A 111 -3.31 5.84 -21.30
C ALA A 111 -3.20 4.79 -20.17
N PHE A 112 -2.33 5.00 -19.19
CA PHE A 112 -2.19 4.15 -18.02
C PHE A 112 -3.47 4.11 -17.19
N ALA A 113 -4.03 5.26 -16.82
CA ALA A 113 -5.25 5.32 -16.02
C ALA A 113 -6.39 4.53 -16.69
N HIS A 114 -6.57 4.71 -18.02
CA HIS A 114 -7.56 4.01 -18.81
C HIS A 114 -7.31 2.51 -18.94
N SER A 115 -6.06 2.05 -18.90
CA SER A 115 -5.70 0.64 -19.02
C SER A 115 -5.77 -0.12 -17.69
N VAL A 116 -5.43 0.56 -16.57
CA VAL A 116 -5.28 -0.11 -15.28
C VAL A 116 -6.55 -0.11 -14.45
N LEU A 117 -7.37 0.96 -14.50
CA LEU A 117 -8.53 1.11 -13.62
C LEU A 117 -9.72 0.28 -14.05
N ARG A 118 -10.27 -0.46 -13.09
CA ARG A 118 -11.58 -1.11 -13.15
C ARG A 118 -12.56 -0.33 -12.28
N SER A 119 -13.85 -0.64 -12.38
CA SER A 119 -14.91 0.05 -11.63
C SER A 119 -14.74 0.02 -10.10
N GLN A 120 -14.05 -0.98 -9.58
CA GLN A 120 -13.76 -1.14 -8.14
C GLN A 120 -12.47 -0.46 -7.69
N ASP A 121 -11.61 -0.06 -8.62
CA ASP A 121 -10.32 0.55 -8.36
C ASP A 121 -10.47 2.06 -8.18
N ALA A 122 -9.48 2.70 -7.56
CA ALA A 122 -9.44 4.15 -7.44
C ALA A 122 -8.01 4.66 -7.64
N MET A 123 -7.90 5.82 -8.29
CA MET A 123 -6.63 6.52 -8.49
C MET A 123 -6.72 7.92 -7.93
N ALA A 124 -5.66 8.35 -7.26
CA ALA A 124 -5.36 9.74 -6.94
C ALA A 124 -4.23 10.23 -7.86
N VAL A 125 -4.25 11.50 -8.24
CA VAL A 125 -3.21 12.11 -9.07
C VAL A 125 -2.53 13.21 -8.28
N TYR A 126 -1.23 13.05 -8.09
CA TYR A 126 -0.36 14.01 -7.44
C TYR A 126 0.60 14.60 -8.46
N GLN A 127 0.87 15.90 -8.37
CA GLN A 127 2.06 16.47 -8.96
C GLN A 127 3.04 16.83 -7.85
N PHE A 128 4.32 16.81 -8.16
CA PHE A 128 5.32 17.31 -7.25
C PHE A 128 6.41 18.10 -7.98
N SER A 129 6.79 19.18 -7.36
CA SER A 129 7.91 20.03 -7.73
C SER A 129 8.58 20.52 -6.43
N GLU A 130 8.58 21.82 -6.11
CA GLU A 130 8.97 22.35 -4.79
C GLU A 130 7.96 22.01 -3.68
N ILE A 131 6.72 21.70 -4.03
CA ILE A 131 5.64 21.22 -3.17
C ILE A 131 4.94 20.02 -3.83
N VAL A 132 4.14 19.32 -3.02
CA VAL A 132 3.32 18.21 -3.50
C VAL A 132 1.87 18.65 -3.47
N ASP A 133 1.20 18.59 -4.62
CA ASP A 133 -0.21 18.93 -4.78
C ASP A 133 -1.05 17.70 -5.08
N ASP A 134 -2.15 17.51 -4.34
CA ASP A 134 -3.19 16.54 -4.65
C ASP A 134 -4.13 17.14 -5.69
N LEU A 135 -3.90 16.83 -6.97
CA LEU A 135 -4.70 17.33 -8.08
C LEU A 135 -6.05 16.62 -8.19
N VAL A 136 -6.09 15.34 -7.82
CA VAL A 136 -7.31 14.51 -7.86
C VAL A 136 -7.29 13.56 -6.68
N PRO A 137 -8.25 13.66 -5.75
CA PRO A 137 -8.40 12.69 -4.69
C PRO A 137 -8.84 11.31 -5.26
N PHE A 138 -8.70 10.25 -4.48
CA PHE A 138 -9.04 8.89 -4.93
C PHE A 138 -10.44 8.81 -5.56
N THR A 139 -10.49 8.46 -6.83
CA THR A 139 -11.72 8.28 -7.62
C THR A 139 -11.55 7.19 -8.68
N SER A 140 -12.67 6.61 -9.11
CA SER A 140 -12.75 5.75 -10.31
C SER A 140 -13.24 6.52 -11.55
N ASP A 141 -13.56 7.82 -11.42
CA ASP A 141 -14.00 8.66 -12.54
C ASP A 141 -12.80 9.05 -13.43
N LEU A 142 -12.65 8.35 -14.54
CA LEU A 142 -11.60 8.61 -15.52
C LEU A 142 -11.61 10.05 -16.03
N ARG A 143 -12.77 10.69 -16.18
CA ARG A 143 -12.85 12.08 -16.63
C ARG A 143 -12.26 13.05 -15.59
N ALA A 144 -12.44 12.76 -14.29
CA ALA A 144 -11.82 13.56 -13.25
C ALA A 144 -10.29 13.37 -13.24
N ILE A 145 -9.83 12.14 -13.41
CA ILE A 145 -8.41 11.80 -13.52
C ILE A 145 -7.78 12.50 -14.72
N ASP A 146 -8.39 12.41 -15.91
CA ASP A 146 -7.92 13.06 -17.12
C ASP A 146 -7.79 14.58 -16.96
N ARG A 147 -8.79 15.22 -16.36
CA ARG A 147 -8.72 16.66 -16.07
C ARG A 147 -7.61 17.00 -15.08
N GLY A 148 -7.36 16.12 -14.12
CA GLY A 148 -6.27 16.29 -13.16
C GLY A 148 -4.90 16.22 -13.81
N ILE A 149 -4.67 15.16 -14.59
CA ILE A 149 -3.40 14.98 -15.33
C ILE A 149 -3.13 16.18 -16.26
N ALA A 150 -4.17 16.68 -16.94
CA ALA A 150 -4.03 17.85 -17.83
C ALA A 150 -3.71 19.16 -17.09
N ARG A 151 -3.86 19.21 -15.75
CA ARG A 151 -3.53 20.39 -14.92
C ARG A 151 -2.12 20.37 -14.34
N VAL A 152 -1.35 19.32 -14.59
CA VAL A 152 0.06 19.28 -14.15
C VAL A 152 0.83 20.43 -14.76
N GLU A 153 1.42 21.26 -13.91
CA GLU A 153 2.14 22.48 -14.30
C GLU A 153 3.59 22.45 -13.83
N VAL A 154 4.49 22.96 -14.67
CA VAL A 154 5.94 22.95 -14.39
C VAL A 154 6.29 23.87 -13.23
N GLY A 155 6.95 23.33 -12.22
CA GLY A 155 7.56 24.05 -11.11
C GLY A 155 9.07 24.19 -11.25
N SER A 156 9.79 24.31 -10.13
CA SER A 156 11.21 24.71 -10.15
C SER A 156 12.17 23.66 -9.57
N ALA A 157 11.73 22.88 -8.58
CA ALA A 157 12.55 21.94 -7.83
C ALA A 157 11.88 20.55 -7.80
N THR A 158 12.42 19.58 -7.05
CA THR A 158 11.91 18.22 -6.97
C THR A 158 11.83 17.78 -5.51
N ALA A 159 10.61 17.69 -4.96
CA ALA A 159 10.33 17.18 -3.62
C ALA A 159 9.91 15.69 -3.70
N LEU A 160 10.80 14.83 -4.20
CA LEU A 160 10.53 13.42 -4.48
C LEU A 160 10.14 12.62 -3.24
N TYR A 161 10.94 12.76 -2.16
CA TYR A 161 10.65 11.98 -0.94
C TYR A 161 9.39 12.47 -0.23
N ASP A 162 9.06 13.75 -0.32
CA ASP A 162 7.79 14.28 0.17
C ASP A 162 6.60 13.70 -0.62
N ALA A 163 6.73 13.56 -1.94
CA ALA A 163 5.70 12.97 -2.80
C ALA A 163 5.48 11.49 -2.46
N ILE A 164 6.56 10.73 -2.27
CA ILE A 164 6.48 9.31 -1.85
C ILE A 164 5.84 9.20 -0.46
N TYR A 165 6.26 10.04 0.48
CA TYR A 165 5.73 10.05 1.83
C TYR A 165 4.24 10.35 1.88
N LEU A 166 3.81 11.46 1.27
CA LEU A 166 2.41 11.89 1.26
C LEU A 166 1.52 10.93 0.45
N GLY A 167 2.02 10.42 -0.68
CA GLY A 167 1.35 9.40 -1.46
C GLY A 167 1.13 8.12 -0.65
N ALA A 168 2.16 7.64 0.04
CA ALA A 168 2.07 6.47 0.90
C ALA A 168 1.09 6.72 2.07
N GLN A 169 1.17 7.88 2.73
CA GLN A 169 0.28 8.26 3.83
C GLN A 169 -1.20 8.25 3.40
N SER A 170 -1.50 8.74 2.20
CA SER A 170 -2.86 8.72 1.65
C SER A 170 -3.39 7.30 1.42
N LEU A 171 -2.49 6.34 1.19
CA LEU A 171 -2.81 4.93 0.99
C LEU A 171 -3.06 4.15 2.29
N ILE A 172 -2.60 4.62 3.46
CA ILE A 172 -2.70 3.88 4.74
C ILE A 172 -4.13 3.42 5.01
N ARG A 173 -5.11 4.31 4.84
CA ARG A 173 -6.53 4.04 5.14
C ARG A 173 -7.27 3.35 3.98
N ARG A 174 -6.61 3.10 2.86
CA ARG A 174 -7.23 2.43 1.72
C ARG A 174 -7.30 0.93 1.96
N GLN A 175 -8.37 0.32 1.44
CA GLN A 175 -8.54 -1.13 1.44
C GLN A 175 -8.01 -1.73 0.13
N GLY A 176 -7.68 -3.01 0.16
CA GLY A 176 -7.17 -3.73 -1.00
C GLY A 176 -5.69 -3.51 -1.23
N ARG A 177 -5.28 -3.55 -2.48
CA ARG A 177 -3.88 -3.42 -2.89
C ARG A 177 -3.52 -1.96 -3.11
N LYS A 178 -2.36 -1.56 -2.63
CA LYS A 178 -1.90 -0.18 -2.58
C LYS A 178 -0.67 -0.02 -3.44
N VAL A 179 -0.71 0.95 -4.34
CA VAL A 179 0.31 1.16 -5.35
C VAL A 179 0.64 2.65 -5.44
N LEU A 180 1.90 2.96 -5.43
CA LEU A 180 2.44 4.29 -5.73
C LEU A 180 3.26 4.21 -7.01
N VAL A 181 2.83 4.88 -8.06
CA VAL A 181 3.56 5.00 -9.33
C VAL A 181 4.17 6.39 -9.40
N VAL A 182 5.49 6.46 -9.51
CA VAL A 182 6.26 7.71 -9.57
C VAL A 182 6.89 7.85 -10.95
N ILE A 183 6.67 8.97 -11.61
CA ILE A 183 7.34 9.34 -12.85
C ILE A 183 8.26 10.52 -12.53
N THR A 184 9.56 10.38 -12.78
CA THR A 184 10.56 11.42 -12.45
C THR A 184 11.85 11.19 -13.21
N ASP A 185 12.64 12.26 -13.40
CA ASP A 185 14.01 12.16 -13.89
C ASP A 185 15.06 11.93 -12.77
N GLY A 186 14.62 11.77 -11.54
CA GLY A 186 15.33 11.02 -10.51
C GLY A 186 16.10 11.77 -9.44
N GLY A 187 15.89 13.04 -9.18
CA GLY A 187 16.66 13.73 -8.15
C GLY A 187 15.85 14.46 -7.09
N ASP A 188 15.90 14.01 -5.84
CA ASP A 188 15.38 14.82 -4.74
C ASP A 188 16.26 16.05 -4.49
N THR A 189 15.66 17.24 -4.50
CA THR A 189 16.37 18.50 -4.25
C THR A 189 15.77 19.35 -3.13
N MET A 190 14.52 19.07 -2.73
CA MET A 190 13.77 20.00 -1.89
C MET A 190 12.96 19.34 -0.77
N SER A 191 12.90 18.00 -0.70
CA SER A 191 12.08 17.31 0.31
C SER A 191 12.47 17.68 1.74
N ARG A 192 11.46 17.74 2.60
CA ARG A 192 11.59 17.86 4.06
C ARG A 192 11.80 16.51 4.71
N VAL A 193 11.18 15.47 4.13
CA VAL A 193 11.35 14.08 4.54
C VAL A 193 12.61 13.53 3.88
N ASN A 194 13.36 12.71 4.61
CA ASN A 194 14.51 12.01 4.03
C ASN A 194 14.09 10.67 3.42
N TYR A 195 15.01 10.04 2.69
CA TYR A 195 14.85 8.71 2.09
C TYR A 195 14.24 7.68 3.04
N GLN A 196 14.79 7.56 4.27
CA GLN A 196 14.36 6.57 5.25
C GLN A 196 12.93 6.82 5.73
N GLY A 197 12.54 8.08 5.90
CA GLY A 197 11.19 8.47 6.27
C GLY A 197 10.18 8.10 5.20
N ALA A 198 10.47 8.39 3.93
CA ALA A 198 9.62 8.06 2.78
C ALA A 198 9.46 6.54 2.60
N LEU A 199 10.58 5.79 2.64
CA LEU A 199 10.55 4.32 2.54
C LEU A 199 9.74 3.70 3.68
N ARG A 200 9.97 4.16 4.92
CA ARG A 200 9.24 3.65 6.09
C ARG A 200 7.74 3.85 5.96
N GLU A 201 7.31 5.03 5.52
CA GLU A 201 5.88 5.33 5.31
C GLU A 201 5.26 4.42 4.25
N ALA A 202 5.96 4.20 3.13
CA ALA A 202 5.52 3.27 2.09
C ALA A 202 5.38 1.82 2.62
N GLN A 203 6.33 1.36 3.42
CA GLN A 203 6.28 0.04 4.06
C GLN A 203 5.17 -0.07 5.11
N GLN A 204 4.88 1.01 5.87
CA GLN A 204 3.76 1.05 6.83
C GLN A 204 2.40 1.05 6.12
N ALA A 205 2.33 1.68 4.96
CA ALA A 205 1.14 1.68 4.12
C ALA A 205 0.91 0.35 3.41
N ASP A 206 1.87 -0.59 3.39
CA ASP A 206 1.88 -1.77 2.54
C ASP A 206 1.81 -1.40 1.03
N ALA A 207 2.41 -0.28 0.64
CA ALA A 207 2.36 0.24 -0.72
C ALA A 207 3.53 -0.30 -1.56
N LEU A 208 3.22 -0.81 -2.76
CA LEU A 208 4.20 -1.14 -3.78
C LEU A 208 4.64 0.14 -4.50
N ILE A 209 5.93 0.40 -4.60
CA ILE A 209 6.44 1.54 -5.36
C ILE A 209 6.88 1.07 -6.74
N TYR A 210 6.29 1.66 -7.78
CA TYR A 210 6.75 1.55 -9.16
C TYR A 210 7.34 2.87 -9.59
N SER A 211 8.60 2.85 -10.05
CA SER A 211 9.30 4.05 -10.50
C SER A 211 9.52 4.00 -12.01
N ILE A 212 9.07 5.03 -12.74
CA ILE A 212 9.42 5.26 -14.15
C ILE A 212 10.46 6.37 -14.14
N ILE A 213 11.72 5.99 -14.37
CA ILE A 213 12.88 6.87 -14.31
C ILE A 213 13.15 7.38 -15.72
N MET A 214 12.89 8.68 -15.91
CA MET A 214 13.12 9.38 -17.17
C MET A 214 14.61 9.65 -17.33
N VAL A 215 15.24 9.11 -18.36
CA VAL A 215 16.68 9.32 -18.62
C VAL A 215 16.82 10.20 -19.85
N PRO A 216 17.33 11.42 -19.72
CA PRO A 216 17.57 12.28 -20.90
C PRO A 216 18.60 11.64 -21.83
N ILE A 217 18.27 11.50 -23.12
CA ILE A 217 19.11 10.90 -24.18
C ILE A 217 20.51 11.56 -24.29
N GLN A 218 20.67 12.78 -23.82
CA GLN A 218 21.90 13.58 -23.95
C GLN A 218 22.72 13.76 -22.67
N ALA A 219 22.32 13.15 -21.55
CA ALA A 219 22.96 13.41 -20.27
C ALA A 219 23.95 12.32 -19.83
N SER A 220 25.07 12.20 -20.53
CA SER A 220 26.25 11.55 -19.92
C SER A 220 26.96 12.44 -18.86
N ALA A 221 26.68 13.74 -18.84
CA ALA A 221 27.18 14.69 -17.84
C ALA A 221 26.01 15.32 -17.10
N GLY A 222 25.78 14.93 -15.84
CA GLY A 222 24.72 15.50 -14.98
C GLY A 222 23.62 14.52 -14.55
N ARG A 223 23.75 13.23 -14.88
CA ARG A 223 22.82 12.19 -14.43
C ARG A 223 22.83 12.09 -12.89
N ASN A 224 21.67 12.24 -12.26
CA ASN A 224 21.54 12.11 -10.81
C ASN A 224 21.51 10.64 -10.39
N THR A 225 22.67 10.00 -10.40
CA THR A 225 22.81 8.57 -10.04
C THR A 225 22.37 8.28 -8.61
N GLY A 226 22.44 9.25 -7.69
CA GLY A 226 21.99 9.09 -6.30
C GLY A 226 20.48 8.97 -6.20
N GLY A 227 19.73 9.80 -6.90
CA GLY A 227 18.26 9.75 -6.96
C GLY A 227 17.76 8.47 -7.65
N GLU A 228 18.38 8.08 -8.76
CA GLU A 228 18.06 6.84 -9.45
C GLU A 228 18.26 5.63 -8.52
N HIS A 229 19.39 5.55 -7.82
CA HIS A 229 19.66 4.46 -6.88
C HIS A 229 18.64 4.40 -5.75
N ALA A 230 18.22 5.54 -5.24
CA ALA A 230 17.18 5.62 -4.22
C ALA A 230 15.84 5.07 -4.72
N LEU A 231 15.41 5.43 -5.94
CA LEU A 231 14.18 4.93 -6.54
C LEU A 231 14.22 3.43 -6.83
N ILE A 232 15.34 2.93 -7.33
CA ILE A 232 15.57 1.50 -7.54
C ILE A 232 15.40 0.75 -6.22
N GLN A 233 16.11 1.18 -5.18
CA GLN A 233 16.09 0.52 -3.88
C GLN A 233 14.71 0.60 -3.22
N MET A 234 14.01 1.75 -3.27
CA MET A 234 12.65 1.87 -2.74
C MET A 234 11.67 0.94 -3.46
N SER A 235 11.79 0.82 -4.79
CA SER A 235 10.96 -0.09 -5.56
C SER A 235 11.20 -1.54 -5.15
N GLU A 236 12.47 -1.96 -5.04
CA GLU A 236 12.85 -3.31 -4.62
C GLU A 236 12.39 -3.62 -3.20
N ASP A 237 12.63 -2.72 -2.24
CA ASP A 237 12.29 -2.91 -0.83
C ASP A 237 10.78 -3.00 -0.58
N THR A 238 9.98 -2.39 -1.44
CA THR A 238 8.51 -2.45 -1.36
C THR A 238 7.90 -3.57 -2.20
N GLY A 239 8.69 -4.27 -3.02
CA GLY A 239 8.24 -5.35 -3.91
C GLY A 239 7.65 -4.86 -5.24
N GLY A 240 7.80 -3.58 -5.53
CA GLY A 240 7.51 -2.99 -6.83
C GLY A 240 8.68 -3.14 -7.81
N LYS A 241 8.75 -2.29 -8.84
CA LYS A 241 9.77 -2.34 -9.88
C LYS A 241 10.07 -0.96 -10.43
N HIS A 242 11.32 -0.75 -10.85
CA HIS A 242 11.70 0.42 -11.61
C HIS A 242 11.76 0.12 -13.12
N TYR A 243 11.53 1.14 -13.92
CA TYR A 243 11.65 1.11 -15.37
C TYR A 243 12.40 2.37 -15.80
N TYR A 244 13.29 2.20 -16.77
CA TYR A 244 13.89 3.33 -17.48
C TYR A 244 13.08 3.66 -18.71
N ALA A 245 12.90 4.95 -18.98
CA ALA A 245 12.23 5.42 -20.17
C ALA A 245 12.89 6.69 -20.65
N ASP A 246 13.33 6.73 -21.91
CA ASP A 246 13.86 7.90 -22.60
C ASP A 246 13.02 8.30 -23.82
N THR A 247 12.02 7.48 -24.13
CA THR A 247 11.07 7.68 -25.24
C THR A 247 9.61 7.48 -24.78
N PRO A 248 8.64 8.07 -25.51
CA PRO A 248 7.21 7.84 -25.31
C PRO A 248 6.84 6.37 -25.28
N GLN A 249 7.39 5.62 -26.21
CA GLN A 249 7.12 4.21 -26.39
C GLN A 249 7.60 3.37 -25.18
N GLU A 250 8.67 3.82 -24.52
CA GLU A 250 9.17 3.17 -23.32
C GLU A 250 8.34 3.50 -22.08
N ILE A 251 7.85 4.74 -21.95
CA ILE A 251 6.90 5.11 -20.90
C ILE A 251 5.62 4.26 -21.04
N ASP A 252 5.06 4.19 -22.23
CA ASP A 252 3.88 3.37 -22.54
C ASP A 252 4.13 1.88 -22.23
N ARG A 253 5.34 1.39 -22.55
CA ARG A 253 5.73 0.01 -22.25
C ARG A 253 5.84 -0.20 -20.75
N ALA A 254 6.45 0.72 -20.03
CA ALA A 254 6.55 0.65 -18.57
C ALA A 254 5.16 0.59 -17.92
N PHE A 255 4.25 1.45 -18.34
CA PHE A 255 2.87 1.44 -17.83
C PHE A 255 2.10 0.16 -18.17
N ARG A 256 2.23 -0.37 -19.39
CA ARG A 256 1.64 -1.68 -19.73
C ARG A 256 2.20 -2.79 -18.85
N ASN A 257 3.51 -2.84 -18.68
CA ASN A 257 4.15 -3.83 -17.81
C ASN A 257 3.67 -3.74 -16.36
N ILE A 258 3.52 -2.52 -15.82
CA ILE A 258 2.95 -2.30 -14.48
C ILE A 258 1.51 -2.81 -14.43
N SER A 259 0.69 -2.47 -15.43
CA SER A 259 -0.70 -2.89 -15.52
C SER A 259 -0.83 -4.42 -15.55
N ASP A 260 -0.06 -5.09 -16.41
CA ASP A 260 -0.05 -6.54 -16.55
C ASP A 260 0.43 -7.22 -15.27
N GLU A 261 1.49 -6.69 -14.65
CA GLU A 261 2.02 -7.21 -13.40
C GLU A 261 1.02 -7.11 -12.26
N LEU A 262 0.38 -5.95 -12.10
CA LEU A 262 -0.66 -5.73 -11.09
C LEU A 262 -1.86 -6.68 -11.26
N ARG A 263 -2.04 -7.31 -12.41
CA ARG A 263 -3.11 -8.27 -12.70
C ARG A 263 -2.71 -9.72 -12.44
N THR A 264 -1.41 -10.02 -12.40
CA THR A 264 -0.87 -11.39 -12.33
C THR A 264 -0.19 -11.71 -11.00
N GLN A 265 -0.16 -10.78 -10.05
CA GLN A 265 0.44 -10.98 -8.74
C GLN A 265 -0.33 -12.01 -7.90
N TYR A 266 0.42 -12.78 -7.12
CA TYR A 266 -0.13 -13.58 -6.03
C TYR A 266 -0.25 -12.74 -4.78
N VAL A 267 -1.28 -13.00 -3.98
CA VAL A 267 -1.44 -12.45 -2.62
C VAL A 267 -1.32 -13.58 -1.64
N LEU A 268 -0.28 -13.53 -0.83
CA LEU A 268 -0.02 -14.49 0.24
C LEU A 268 -0.35 -13.81 1.57
N GLY A 269 -1.29 -14.40 2.35
CA GLY A 269 -1.65 -13.87 3.65
C GLY A 269 -1.32 -14.86 4.76
N TYR A 270 -0.72 -14.40 5.85
CA TYR A 270 -0.43 -15.21 7.01
C TYR A 270 -0.65 -14.46 8.33
N TYR A 271 -0.88 -15.19 9.39
CA TYR A 271 -0.89 -14.65 10.75
C TYR A 271 0.47 -14.92 11.39
N PRO A 272 1.24 -13.87 11.80
CA PRO A 272 2.56 -14.07 12.38
C PRO A 272 2.57 -14.99 13.58
N VAL A 273 3.44 -16.00 13.57
CA VAL A 273 3.62 -16.93 14.71
C VAL A 273 4.20 -16.21 15.92
N ARG A 274 5.12 -15.26 15.71
CA ARG A 274 5.67 -14.43 16.78
C ARG A 274 4.75 -13.26 17.06
N ARG A 275 4.50 -12.98 18.34
CA ARG A 275 3.72 -11.80 18.75
C ARG A 275 4.33 -10.53 18.18
N LEU A 276 3.45 -9.66 17.67
CA LEU A 276 3.85 -8.36 17.19
C LEU A 276 4.23 -7.48 18.39
N SER A 277 5.48 -7.00 18.43
CA SER A 277 5.92 -5.95 19.32
C SER A 277 5.88 -4.61 18.58
N ALA A 278 5.64 -3.52 19.29
CA ALA A 278 5.53 -2.21 18.65
C ALA A 278 6.85 -1.80 17.98
N SER A 279 6.76 -1.31 16.75
CA SER A 279 7.85 -0.68 15.97
C SER A 279 9.02 -1.59 15.56
N ASP A 280 8.85 -2.91 15.56
CA ASP A 280 9.87 -3.81 15.02
C ASP A 280 9.74 -3.92 13.50
N PHE A 281 10.87 -3.93 12.79
CA PHE A 281 10.92 -4.32 11.40
C PHE A 281 11.01 -5.83 11.29
N ARG A 282 10.08 -6.45 10.55
CA ARG A 282 10.01 -7.89 10.28
C ARG A 282 10.44 -8.17 8.86
N ARG A 283 11.45 -9.02 8.69
CA ARG A 283 11.92 -9.43 7.37
C ARG A 283 11.05 -10.52 6.80
N ILE A 284 10.70 -10.40 5.52
CA ILE A 284 9.95 -11.40 4.77
C ILE A 284 10.88 -12.06 3.77
N GLN A 285 10.76 -13.37 3.63
CA GLN A 285 11.37 -14.14 2.56
C GLN A 285 10.32 -15.06 1.94
N VAL A 286 10.17 -15.01 0.64
CA VAL A 286 9.30 -15.92 -0.12
C VAL A 286 10.18 -16.85 -0.95
N LYS A 287 9.94 -18.14 -0.80
CA LYS A 287 10.56 -19.19 -1.64
C LYS A 287 9.49 -19.71 -2.59
N VAL A 288 9.87 -19.88 -3.86
CA VAL A 288 9.01 -20.45 -4.89
C VAL A 288 9.67 -21.72 -5.39
N THR A 289 9.01 -22.86 -5.20
CA THR A 289 9.53 -24.18 -5.55
C THR A 289 8.44 -24.98 -6.23
N PRO A 290 8.23 -24.78 -7.55
CA PRO A 290 7.26 -25.58 -8.28
C PRO A 290 7.73 -27.04 -8.42
N PRO A 291 6.81 -27.99 -8.58
CA PRO A 291 7.19 -29.38 -8.81
C PRO A 291 7.92 -29.52 -10.15
N PRO A 292 8.86 -30.49 -10.27
CA PRO A 292 9.68 -30.65 -11.48
C PRO A 292 8.89 -30.90 -12.76
N ASP A 293 7.70 -31.46 -12.63
CA ASP A 293 6.78 -31.80 -13.72
C ASP A 293 5.77 -30.68 -14.06
N ALA A 294 5.90 -29.52 -13.45
CA ALA A 294 4.99 -28.39 -13.70
C ALA A 294 5.08 -27.82 -15.12
N GLY A 295 6.09 -28.20 -15.92
CA GLY A 295 6.29 -27.70 -17.28
C GLY A 295 6.59 -26.20 -17.35
N LEU A 296 7.05 -25.61 -16.23
CA LEU A 296 7.37 -24.18 -16.13
C LEU A 296 8.80 -23.91 -16.59
N PRO A 297 9.03 -22.75 -17.23
CA PRO A 297 10.39 -22.32 -17.56
C PRO A 297 11.15 -22.00 -16.26
N LEU A 298 12.30 -22.63 -16.05
CA LEU A 298 13.16 -22.41 -14.89
C LEU A 298 14.46 -21.71 -15.34
N PRO A 299 15.08 -20.88 -14.48
CA PRO A 299 14.67 -20.52 -13.11
C PRO A 299 13.48 -19.56 -13.06
N LEU A 300 12.80 -19.52 -11.92
CA LEU A 300 11.78 -18.53 -11.60
C LEU A 300 12.37 -17.44 -10.70
N HIS A 301 11.97 -16.21 -10.96
CA HIS A 301 12.33 -15.05 -10.16
C HIS A 301 11.11 -14.55 -9.41
N SER A 302 11.23 -14.38 -8.09
CA SER A 302 10.15 -13.84 -7.27
C SER A 302 10.53 -12.46 -6.74
N ARG A 303 9.58 -11.51 -6.79
CA ARG A 303 9.71 -10.18 -6.23
C ARG A 303 8.56 -9.90 -5.27
N TYR A 304 8.89 -9.39 -4.09
CA TYR A 304 7.98 -9.11 -2.99
C TYR A 304 8.65 -8.10 -2.05
N ARG A 305 7.90 -7.46 -1.15
CA ARG A 305 8.48 -6.54 -0.16
C ARG A 305 9.45 -7.27 0.76
N THR A 306 10.57 -6.63 1.08
CA THR A 306 11.63 -7.19 1.94
C THR A 306 11.23 -7.33 3.41
N GLY A 307 10.18 -6.61 3.82
CA GLY A 307 9.66 -6.64 5.19
C GLY A 307 8.56 -5.62 5.44
N TYR A 308 8.20 -5.46 6.70
CA TYR A 308 7.20 -4.51 7.15
C TYR A 308 7.46 -4.06 8.58
N TYR A 309 6.91 -2.90 8.95
CA TYR A 309 6.91 -2.43 10.33
C TYR A 309 5.65 -2.88 11.06
N THR A 310 5.83 -3.43 12.25
CA THR A 310 4.69 -3.72 13.12
C THR A 310 4.13 -2.40 13.65
N SER A 311 2.82 -2.17 13.50
CA SER A 311 2.16 -1.05 14.17
C SER A 311 1.93 -1.42 15.65
N LYS A 312 1.96 -0.43 16.55
CA LYS A 312 1.36 -0.61 17.89
C LYS A 312 -0.08 -1.07 17.69
N ALA A 313 -0.48 -2.14 18.39
CA ALA A 313 -1.91 -2.39 18.59
C ALA A 313 -2.47 -1.16 19.31
N GLU A 314 -3.42 -0.47 18.68
CA GLU A 314 -4.18 0.63 19.30
C GLU A 314 -5.09 0.08 20.40
#